data_8fe4f740582fbc1df35023c3a3f8a991
#
_entry.id   8fe4f740582fbc1df35023c3a3f8a991
#
_cell.length_a   1.000
_cell.length_b   1.000
_cell.length_c   1.000
_cell.angle_alpha   90.00
_cell.angle_beta   90.00
_cell.angle_gamma   90.00
#
_symmetry.space_group_name_H-M   'P 1'
#
loop_
_entity.id
_entity.type
_entity.pdbx_description
1 polymer ?
#
loop_
_entity_poly.entity_id
_entity_poly.type
_entity_poly.pdbx_seq_one_letter_code
_entity_poly.pdbx_strand_id
1 'polypeptide(L)'
;HVYVGSGDGFVYKLRAADGKLVWKYETEDQVLGGPNWIQSPDGKNTWILAGSYDFRLHCIRADDGTKVWDYETGNYINGSPAVSNGQTVFGGCDALLHVIQLSDGKKVKEIEAGAYIAGSVAMAGSKVYVGHYESEFLCFDLDQGSLKWKYRDRSFPYYASPAIVEDKVMIGGRDRQLHCLNRETGERIWRFSTRGKVDSSPVVVGEEVVFGSEDGRLYRVRLEDGKEIQSIDVGQPLTSSPAVINDWVVIGSEDGNVYGFHAKSQL
;
A
#
# COMPACT_ATOMS: atom_id res chain seq x y z
N HIS A 1 16.06 -9.43 7.35
CA HIS A 1 16.48 -8.43 6.37
C HIS A 1 15.38 -7.41 6.16
N VAL A 2 15.75 -6.24 5.65
CA VAL A 2 14.83 -5.19 5.23
C VAL A 2 15.03 -4.98 3.73
N TYR A 3 13.95 -4.82 2.99
CA TYR A 3 13.96 -4.50 1.56
C TYR A 3 13.39 -3.11 1.35
N VAL A 4 14.08 -2.27 0.61
CA VAL A 4 13.73 -0.85 0.41
C VAL A 4 13.91 -0.48 -1.05
N GLY A 5 12.88 0.14 -1.65
CA GLY A 5 13.00 0.87 -2.91
C GLY A 5 13.55 2.27 -2.66
N SER A 6 14.25 2.82 -3.61
CA SER A 6 14.87 4.14 -3.48
C SER A 6 14.69 4.98 -4.75
N GLY A 7 14.65 6.29 -4.54
CA GLY A 7 14.61 7.27 -5.63
C GLY A 7 15.90 7.36 -6.45
N ASP A 8 16.93 6.61 -6.09
CA ASP A 8 18.19 6.49 -6.86
C ASP A 8 18.16 5.35 -7.89
N GLY A 9 17.02 4.66 -8.07
CA GLY A 9 16.84 3.60 -9.05
C GLY A 9 17.27 2.21 -8.55
N PHE A 10 17.37 2.00 -7.24
CA PHE A 10 17.76 0.70 -6.70
C PHE A 10 16.72 0.12 -5.74
N VAL A 11 16.66 -1.21 -5.71
CA VAL A 11 16.08 -1.99 -4.62
C VAL A 11 17.23 -2.51 -3.75
N TYR A 12 17.18 -2.21 -2.46
CA TYR A 12 18.21 -2.59 -1.48
C TYR A 12 17.74 -3.72 -0.58
N LYS A 13 18.63 -4.68 -0.31
CA LYS A 13 18.50 -5.60 0.82
C LYS A 13 19.51 -5.23 1.89
N LEU A 14 19.01 -4.90 3.07
CA LEU A 14 19.81 -4.51 4.23
C LEU A 14 19.68 -5.54 5.33
N ARG A 15 20.74 -5.70 6.11
CA ARG A 15 20.70 -6.52 7.32
C ARG A 15 19.94 -5.77 8.42
N ALA A 16 18.88 -6.37 8.96
CA ALA A 16 18.03 -5.71 9.95
C ALA A 16 18.76 -5.36 11.25
N ALA A 17 19.82 -6.09 11.61
CA ALA A 17 20.54 -5.89 12.86
C ALA A 17 21.44 -4.65 12.89
N ASP A 18 22.01 -4.25 11.73
CA ASP A 18 23.04 -3.21 11.68
C ASP A 18 22.94 -2.31 10.44
N GLY A 19 21.90 -2.49 9.60
CA GLY A 19 21.68 -1.71 8.40
C GLY A 19 22.67 -1.94 7.26
N LYS A 20 23.60 -2.91 7.39
CA LYS A 20 24.61 -3.15 6.35
C LYS A 20 23.99 -3.68 5.08
N LEU A 21 24.51 -3.19 3.95
CA LEU A 21 24.13 -3.64 2.61
C LEU A 21 24.47 -5.12 2.44
N VAL A 22 23.49 -5.91 1.96
CA VAL A 22 23.67 -7.31 1.56
C VAL A 22 23.80 -7.39 0.04
N TRP A 23 22.81 -6.83 -0.67
CA TRP A 23 22.84 -6.63 -2.12
C TRP A 23 21.99 -5.43 -2.52
N LYS A 24 22.19 -4.93 -3.73
CA LYS A 24 21.32 -3.98 -4.41
C LYS A 24 21.02 -4.46 -5.82
N TYR A 25 19.81 -4.21 -6.28
CA TYR A 25 19.34 -4.50 -7.64
C TYR A 25 19.03 -3.17 -8.34
N GLU A 26 19.61 -2.96 -9.51
CA GLU A 26 19.42 -1.74 -10.30
C GLU A 26 18.17 -1.86 -11.17
N THR A 27 17.32 -0.85 -11.11
CA THR A 27 16.25 -0.55 -12.05
C THR A 27 16.69 0.63 -12.92
N GLU A 28 15.99 0.93 -14.01
CA GLU A 28 16.39 2.05 -14.88
C GLU A 28 15.89 3.42 -14.38
N ASP A 29 14.98 3.43 -13.36
CA ASP A 29 14.42 4.65 -12.76
C ASP A 29 13.97 4.39 -11.32
N GLN A 30 13.40 5.39 -10.68
CA GLN A 30 13.03 5.41 -9.26
C GLN A 30 12.11 4.25 -8.83
N VAL A 31 12.31 3.76 -7.61
CA VAL A 31 11.47 2.76 -6.95
C VAL A 31 10.82 3.41 -5.74
N LEU A 32 9.65 4.02 -5.90
CA LEU A 32 8.94 4.76 -4.85
C LEU A 32 7.99 3.89 -4.04
N GLY A 33 7.45 2.82 -4.63
CA GLY A 33 6.62 1.84 -3.95
C GLY A 33 7.43 0.95 -3.00
N GLY A 34 6.80 0.51 -1.89
CA GLY A 34 7.41 -0.46 -1.01
C GLY A 34 7.53 -1.84 -1.69
N PRO A 35 8.72 -2.46 -1.72
CA PRO A 35 8.86 -3.83 -2.21
C PRO A 35 8.03 -4.81 -1.37
N ASN A 36 7.34 -5.75 -2.01
CA ASN A 36 6.64 -6.82 -1.33
C ASN A 36 7.45 -8.12 -1.44
N TRP A 37 7.47 -8.92 -0.37
CA TRP A 37 8.15 -10.22 -0.36
C TRP A 37 7.12 -11.36 -0.41
N ILE A 38 7.45 -12.40 -1.15
CA ILE A 38 6.57 -13.55 -1.37
C ILE A 38 7.38 -14.85 -1.39
N GLN A 39 6.71 -15.97 -1.13
CA GLN A 39 7.28 -17.28 -1.47
C GLN A 39 7.11 -17.54 -2.97
N SER A 40 8.15 -18.11 -3.59
CA SER A 40 8.04 -18.61 -4.97
C SER A 40 6.93 -19.67 -5.08
N PRO A 41 6.32 -19.84 -6.26
CA PRO A 41 5.22 -20.81 -6.43
C PRO A 41 5.58 -22.26 -6.04
N ASP A 42 6.85 -22.63 -6.11
CA ASP A 42 7.35 -23.93 -5.69
C ASP A 42 7.70 -24.01 -4.18
N GLY A 43 7.56 -22.88 -3.45
CA GLY A 43 7.84 -22.76 -2.02
C GLY A 43 9.32 -22.80 -1.63
N LYS A 44 10.25 -22.85 -2.60
CA LYS A 44 11.69 -23.05 -2.31
C LYS A 44 12.47 -21.77 -2.12
N ASN A 45 11.99 -20.67 -2.68
CA ASN A 45 12.69 -19.39 -2.68
C ASN A 45 11.77 -18.26 -2.17
N THR A 46 12.37 -17.21 -1.66
CA THR A 46 11.68 -15.94 -1.43
C THR A 46 11.98 -15.01 -2.61
N TRP A 47 10.94 -14.37 -3.12
CA TRP A 47 11.04 -13.37 -4.17
C TRP A 47 10.63 -12.00 -3.65
N ILE A 48 11.15 -10.96 -4.26
CA ILE A 48 10.83 -9.57 -3.98
C ILE A 48 10.18 -8.99 -5.24
N LEU A 49 9.01 -8.39 -5.09
CA LEU A 49 8.32 -7.66 -6.14
C LEU A 49 8.47 -6.17 -5.90
N ALA A 50 8.91 -5.42 -6.90
CA ALA A 50 9.08 -3.98 -6.84
C ALA A 50 8.62 -3.32 -8.14
N GLY A 51 7.70 -2.35 -8.03
CA GLY A 51 7.31 -1.47 -9.14
C GLY A 51 8.28 -0.30 -9.26
N SER A 52 8.63 0.08 -10.48
CA SER A 52 9.55 1.16 -10.78
C SER A 52 8.96 2.19 -11.76
N TYR A 53 9.57 3.36 -11.80
CA TYR A 53 9.30 4.41 -12.78
C TYR A 53 9.91 4.08 -14.15
N ASP A 54 10.70 3.02 -14.27
CA ASP A 54 11.15 2.46 -15.55
C ASP A 54 10.04 1.68 -16.30
N PHE A 55 8.79 1.78 -15.82
CA PHE A 55 7.58 1.12 -16.34
C PHE A 55 7.55 -0.38 -16.11
N ARG A 56 8.37 -0.91 -15.20
CA ARG A 56 8.46 -2.35 -14.97
C ARG A 56 8.09 -2.74 -13.55
N LEU A 57 7.39 -3.88 -13.44
CA LEU A 57 7.35 -4.65 -12.21
C LEU A 57 8.50 -5.67 -12.26
N HIS A 58 9.43 -5.55 -11.33
CA HIS A 58 10.57 -6.45 -11.17
C HIS A 58 10.28 -7.55 -10.17
N CYS A 59 10.61 -8.79 -10.52
CA CYS A 59 10.66 -9.92 -9.60
C CYS A 59 12.13 -10.33 -9.39
N ILE A 60 12.57 -10.25 -8.16
CA ILE A 60 13.98 -10.37 -7.77
C ILE A 60 14.10 -11.51 -6.76
N ARG A 61 15.11 -12.37 -6.90
CA ARG A 61 15.42 -13.40 -5.91
C ARG A 61 15.93 -12.76 -4.62
N ALA A 62 15.29 -13.07 -3.51
CA ALA A 62 15.62 -12.45 -2.22
C ALA A 62 17.02 -12.82 -1.70
N ASP A 63 17.56 -14.00 -2.07
CA ASP A 63 18.82 -14.49 -1.56
C ASP A 63 20.01 -13.70 -2.12
N ASP A 64 20.08 -13.54 -3.44
CA ASP A 64 21.24 -13.02 -4.15
C ASP A 64 20.99 -11.75 -4.98
N GLY A 65 19.73 -11.27 -5.04
CA GLY A 65 19.38 -10.07 -5.80
C GLY A 65 19.31 -10.27 -7.32
N THR A 66 19.31 -11.51 -7.81
CA THR A 66 19.20 -11.79 -9.26
C THR A 66 17.77 -11.65 -9.75
N LYS A 67 17.61 -11.16 -10.99
CA LYS A 67 16.31 -11.06 -11.66
C LYS A 67 15.72 -12.45 -11.90
N VAL A 68 14.42 -12.62 -11.53
CA VAL A 68 13.63 -13.81 -11.87
C VAL A 68 12.86 -13.56 -13.16
N TRP A 69 12.10 -12.50 -13.20
CA TRP A 69 11.38 -11.97 -14.36
C TRP A 69 11.09 -10.49 -14.17
N ASP A 70 10.71 -9.81 -15.23
CA ASP A 70 10.12 -8.48 -15.21
C ASP A 70 8.88 -8.43 -16.12
N TYR A 71 8.02 -7.44 -15.88
CA TYR A 71 6.82 -7.19 -16.69
C TYR A 71 6.72 -5.70 -17.00
N GLU A 72 6.56 -5.34 -18.27
CA GLU A 72 6.50 -3.97 -18.75
C GLU A 72 5.04 -3.46 -18.83
N THR A 73 4.82 -2.24 -18.34
CA THR A 73 3.56 -1.50 -18.39
C THR A 73 3.65 -0.31 -19.33
N GLY A 74 2.54 0.38 -19.56
CA GLY A 74 2.52 1.58 -20.39
C GLY A 74 3.03 2.86 -19.72
N ASN A 75 3.24 2.87 -18.38
CA ASN A 75 3.64 4.06 -17.62
C ASN A 75 4.20 3.67 -16.23
N TYR A 76 4.54 4.67 -15.39
CA TYR A 76 5.09 4.51 -14.04
C TYR A 76 4.26 3.60 -13.14
N ILE A 77 4.94 2.80 -12.32
CA ILE A 77 4.33 2.00 -11.26
C ILE A 77 4.67 2.66 -9.92
N ASN A 78 3.68 3.28 -9.27
CA ASN A 78 3.85 4.03 -8.03
C ASN A 78 3.64 3.17 -6.78
N GLY A 79 2.69 2.24 -6.83
CA GLY A 79 2.24 1.47 -5.68
C GLY A 79 2.97 0.15 -5.50
N SER A 80 2.83 -0.41 -4.31
CA SER A 80 3.29 -1.77 -4.02
C SER A 80 2.35 -2.80 -4.64
N PRO A 81 2.86 -3.88 -5.25
CA PRO A 81 2.03 -4.95 -5.79
C PRO A 81 1.40 -5.78 -4.66
N ALA A 82 0.13 -6.17 -4.83
CA ALA A 82 -0.53 -7.16 -3.97
C ALA A 82 -0.42 -8.56 -4.58
N VAL A 83 -0.43 -9.58 -3.73
CA VAL A 83 -0.32 -10.98 -4.18
C VAL A 83 -1.41 -11.82 -3.54
N SER A 84 -2.11 -12.61 -4.36
CA SER A 84 -3.09 -13.59 -3.93
C SER A 84 -3.23 -14.69 -4.99
N ASN A 85 -3.49 -15.93 -4.57
CA ASN A 85 -3.82 -17.05 -5.48
C ASN A 85 -2.83 -17.25 -6.64
N GLY A 86 -1.52 -17.08 -6.40
CA GLY A 86 -0.48 -17.26 -7.42
C GLY A 86 -0.43 -16.15 -8.48
N GLN A 87 -1.11 -15.04 -8.26
CA GLN A 87 -1.10 -13.85 -9.09
C GLN A 87 -0.62 -12.63 -8.31
N THR A 88 -0.02 -11.68 -9.01
CA THR A 88 0.25 -10.34 -8.48
C THR A 88 -0.60 -9.32 -9.21
N VAL A 89 -1.12 -8.33 -8.46
CA VAL A 89 -1.94 -7.25 -9.00
C VAL A 89 -1.36 -5.92 -8.53
N PHE A 90 -1.28 -4.99 -9.44
CA PHE A 90 -0.83 -3.62 -9.16
C PHE A 90 -1.46 -2.64 -10.16
N GLY A 91 -1.41 -1.38 -9.85
CA GLY A 91 -1.83 -0.30 -10.72
C GLY A 91 -0.69 0.65 -11.01
N GLY A 92 -0.86 1.46 -12.03
CA GLY A 92 0.13 2.45 -12.46
C GLY A 92 -0.51 3.72 -13.03
N CYS A 93 0.34 4.59 -13.57
CA CYS A 93 -0.08 5.82 -14.24
C CYS A 93 -0.61 5.60 -15.67
N ASP A 94 -0.82 4.36 -16.09
CA ASP A 94 -1.48 3.98 -17.34
C ASP A 94 -3.00 3.76 -17.19
N ALA A 95 -3.53 4.00 -15.98
CA ALA A 95 -4.93 3.81 -15.63
C ALA A 95 -5.44 2.36 -15.71
N LEU A 96 -4.52 1.39 -15.64
CA LEU A 96 -4.83 -0.04 -15.69
C LEU A 96 -4.52 -0.72 -14.35
N LEU A 97 -5.29 -1.74 -14.02
CA LEU A 97 -4.91 -2.79 -13.08
C LEU A 97 -4.33 -3.96 -13.87
N HIS A 98 -3.07 -4.26 -13.61
CA HIS A 98 -2.37 -5.39 -14.21
C HIS A 98 -2.49 -6.61 -13.32
N VAL A 99 -2.92 -7.74 -13.90
CA VAL A 99 -2.98 -9.05 -13.24
C VAL A 99 -1.96 -9.95 -13.92
N ILE A 100 -0.92 -10.34 -13.20
CA ILE A 100 0.25 -11.05 -13.71
C ILE A 100 0.38 -12.39 -13.00
N GLN A 101 0.69 -13.43 -13.76
CA GLN A 101 1.01 -14.75 -13.24
C GLN A 101 2.33 -14.69 -12.47
N LEU A 102 2.31 -15.07 -11.20
CA LEU A 102 3.48 -14.94 -10.33
C LEU A 102 4.65 -15.82 -10.76
N SER A 103 4.36 -17.01 -11.33
CA SER A 103 5.39 -18.02 -11.66
C SER A 103 6.35 -17.60 -12.78
N ASP A 104 5.90 -16.79 -13.73
CA ASP A 104 6.65 -16.47 -14.95
C ASP A 104 6.53 -15.02 -15.44
N GLY A 105 5.82 -14.17 -14.68
CA GLY A 105 5.64 -12.76 -15.03
C GLY A 105 4.73 -12.50 -16.22
N LYS A 106 3.98 -13.50 -16.71
CA LYS A 106 3.10 -13.31 -17.87
C LYS A 106 1.80 -12.61 -17.50
N LYS A 107 1.34 -11.77 -18.41
CA LYS A 107 0.04 -11.12 -18.31
C LYS A 107 -1.10 -12.15 -18.29
N VAL A 108 -1.93 -12.08 -17.25
CA VAL A 108 -3.19 -12.80 -17.18
C VAL A 108 -4.30 -11.94 -17.77
N LYS A 109 -4.40 -10.69 -17.31
CA LYS A 109 -5.36 -9.70 -17.83
C LYS A 109 -4.96 -8.28 -17.43
N GLU A 110 -5.59 -7.32 -18.07
CA GLU A 110 -5.62 -5.90 -17.70
C GLU A 110 -7.07 -5.47 -17.52
N ILE A 111 -7.32 -4.59 -16.55
CA ILE A 111 -8.65 -4.06 -16.23
C ILE A 111 -8.55 -2.54 -16.19
N GLU A 112 -9.40 -1.85 -16.95
CA GLU A 112 -9.46 -0.40 -16.91
C GLU A 112 -9.95 0.10 -15.55
N ALA A 113 -9.13 0.90 -14.88
CA ALA A 113 -9.48 1.55 -13.61
C ALA A 113 -10.11 2.91 -13.81
N GLY A 114 -10.05 3.46 -15.03
CA GLY A 114 -10.64 4.75 -15.39
C GLY A 114 -9.76 5.95 -15.13
N ALA A 115 -8.74 5.86 -14.27
CA ALA A 115 -7.79 6.93 -14.00
C ALA A 115 -6.49 6.40 -13.39
N TYR A 116 -5.47 7.26 -13.33
CA TYR A 116 -4.15 6.95 -12.77
C TYR A 116 -4.25 6.49 -11.32
N ILE A 117 -3.55 5.40 -11.01
CA ILE A 117 -3.46 4.81 -9.69
C ILE A 117 -2.14 5.25 -9.05
N ALA A 118 -2.22 6.01 -7.96
CA ALA A 118 -1.05 6.49 -7.23
C ALA A 118 -0.67 5.62 -6.04
N GLY A 119 -1.66 4.99 -5.40
CA GLY A 119 -1.46 4.13 -4.23
C GLY A 119 -1.28 2.67 -4.59
N SER A 120 -1.03 1.88 -3.56
CA SER A 120 -0.98 0.42 -3.71
C SER A 120 -2.40 -0.17 -3.77
N VAL A 121 -2.51 -1.34 -4.35
CA VAL A 121 -3.75 -2.12 -4.32
C VAL A 121 -3.80 -3.00 -3.07
N ALA A 122 -5.01 -3.31 -2.59
CA ALA A 122 -5.21 -4.33 -1.58
C ALA A 122 -6.09 -5.45 -2.12
N MET A 123 -5.83 -6.70 -1.70
CA MET A 123 -6.57 -7.87 -2.17
C MET A 123 -7.14 -8.69 -1.02
N ALA A 124 -8.36 -9.21 -1.23
CA ALA A 124 -8.97 -10.22 -0.38
C ALA A 124 -9.68 -11.27 -1.25
N GLY A 125 -9.07 -12.44 -1.38
CA GLY A 125 -9.51 -13.44 -2.36
C GLY A 125 -9.35 -12.94 -3.79
N SER A 126 -10.42 -12.96 -4.58
CA SER A 126 -10.45 -12.41 -5.94
C SER A 126 -10.81 -10.92 -6.00
N LYS A 127 -11.07 -10.26 -4.88
CA LYS A 127 -11.44 -8.85 -4.86
C LYS A 127 -10.23 -7.95 -4.70
N VAL A 128 -10.17 -6.92 -5.52
CA VAL A 128 -9.13 -5.89 -5.53
C VAL A 128 -9.74 -4.55 -5.19
N TYR A 129 -9.11 -3.84 -4.26
CA TYR A 129 -9.53 -2.52 -3.79
C TYR A 129 -8.44 -1.50 -4.11
N VAL A 130 -8.83 -0.38 -4.72
CA VAL A 130 -7.88 0.64 -5.17
C VAL A 130 -8.50 2.02 -5.23
N GLY A 131 -7.75 3.04 -4.78
CA GLY A 131 -8.09 4.44 -5.00
C GLY A 131 -7.37 5.00 -6.22
N HIS A 132 -7.93 6.03 -6.86
CA HIS A 132 -7.31 6.68 -8.01
C HIS A 132 -7.48 8.21 -8.02
N TYR A 133 -6.83 8.88 -8.98
CA TYR A 133 -6.77 10.33 -9.12
C TYR A 133 -8.13 11.00 -9.34
N GLU A 134 -9.08 10.35 -10.02
CA GLU A 134 -10.42 10.88 -10.31
C GLU A 134 -11.41 10.76 -9.15
N SER A 135 -10.87 10.68 -7.91
CA SER A 135 -11.65 10.75 -6.67
C SER A 135 -12.61 9.57 -6.46
N GLU A 136 -12.32 8.40 -7.00
CA GLU A 136 -13.08 7.18 -6.77
C GLU A 136 -12.22 6.14 -6.05
N PHE A 137 -12.86 5.39 -5.15
CA PHE A 137 -12.35 4.19 -4.55
C PHE A 137 -13.15 3.00 -5.08
N LEU A 138 -12.47 2.02 -5.65
CA LEU A 138 -13.03 0.99 -6.49
C LEU A 138 -12.83 -0.40 -5.89
N CYS A 139 -13.79 -1.29 -6.11
CA CYS A 139 -13.65 -2.72 -5.92
C CYS A 139 -13.88 -3.47 -7.21
N PHE A 140 -12.90 -4.23 -7.65
CA PHE A 140 -13.01 -5.15 -8.78
C PHE A 140 -13.06 -6.60 -8.33
N ASP A 141 -13.78 -7.43 -9.05
CA ASP A 141 -13.74 -8.88 -8.91
C ASP A 141 -12.92 -9.47 -10.06
N LEU A 142 -11.77 -10.04 -9.73
CA LEU A 142 -10.86 -10.60 -10.74
C LEU A 142 -11.43 -11.84 -11.42
N ASP A 143 -12.22 -12.67 -10.75
CA ASP A 143 -12.83 -13.86 -11.35
C ASP A 143 -13.85 -13.47 -12.41
N GLN A 144 -14.66 -12.45 -12.11
CA GLN A 144 -15.66 -11.92 -13.06
C GLN A 144 -15.07 -10.92 -14.05
N GLY A 145 -13.87 -10.38 -13.77
CA GLY A 145 -13.24 -9.33 -14.57
C GLY A 145 -14.04 -8.02 -14.61
N SER A 146 -14.80 -7.71 -13.55
CA SER A 146 -15.76 -6.60 -13.55
C SER A 146 -15.68 -5.76 -12.28
N LEU A 147 -16.05 -4.47 -12.44
CA LEU A 147 -16.25 -3.56 -11.33
C LEU A 147 -17.47 -4.03 -10.51
N LYS A 148 -17.27 -4.19 -9.18
CA LYS A 148 -18.35 -4.55 -8.25
C LYS A 148 -19.04 -3.32 -7.71
N TRP A 149 -18.27 -2.36 -7.24
CA TRP A 149 -18.76 -1.10 -6.75
C TRP A 149 -17.70 0.01 -6.87
N LYS A 150 -18.17 1.24 -6.82
CA LYS A 150 -17.36 2.43 -6.69
C LYS A 150 -17.91 3.34 -5.60
N TYR A 151 -17.01 3.97 -4.88
CA TYR A 151 -17.31 4.93 -3.82
C TYR A 151 -16.68 6.28 -4.14
N ARG A 152 -17.45 7.35 -3.93
CA ARG A 152 -16.99 8.74 -4.01
C ARG A 152 -17.72 9.54 -2.93
N ASP A 153 -16.99 10.16 -2.00
CA ASP A 153 -17.61 11.07 -1.02
C ASP A 153 -17.54 12.52 -1.52
N ARG A 154 -16.36 12.94 -1.96
CA ARG A 154 -16.06 14.27 -2.51
C ARG A 154 -15.16 14.15 -3.73
N SER A 155 -14.87 15.31 -4.36
CA SER A 155 -13.96 15.37 -5.52
C SER A 155 -12.50 15.55 -5.08
N PHE A 156 -11.99 14.58 -4.29
CA PHE A 156 -10.60 14.52 -3.84
C PHE A 156 -10.02 13.14 -4.07
N PRO A 157 -8.78 13.04 -4.60
CA PRO A 157 -8.15 11.76 -4.90
C PRO A 157 -7.89 10.89 -3.66
N TYR A 158 -7.75 9.58 -3.89
CA TYR A 158 -7.32 8.60 -2.90
C TYR A 158 -5.93 8.09 -3.26
N TYR A 159 -4.92 8.44 -2.44
CA TYR A 159 -3.52 8.04 -2.66
C TYR A 159 -3.04 6.99 -1.66
N ALA A 160 -3.70 6.90 -0.50
CA ALA A 160 -3.41 5.88 0.48
C ALA A 160 -3.65 4.46 -0.05
N SER A 161 -2.91 3.50 0.45
CA SER A 161 -3.21 2.08 0.21
C SER A 161 -4.34 1.63 1.12
N PRO A 162 -5.32 0.84 0.63
CA PRO A 162 -6.42 0.37 1.46
C PRO A 162 -5.98 -0.66 2.49
N ALA A 163 -6.61 -0.65 3.68
CA ALA A 163 -6.52 -1.72 4.65
C ALA A 163 -7.83 -2.53 4.67
N ILE A 164 -7.72 -3.85 4.72
CA ILE A 164 -8.86 -4.78 4.72
C ILE A 164 -8.85 -5.58 6.02
N VAL A 165 -10.00 -5.65 6.66
CA VAL A 165 -10.22 -6.51 7.83
C VAL A 165 -11.68 -6.97 7.85
N GLU A 166 -11.91 -8.27 8.00
CA GLU A 166 -13.24 -8.88 8.04
C GLU A 166 -14.16 -8.39 6.89
N ASP A 167 -15.27 -7.70 7.23
CA ASP A 167 -16.24 -7.13 6.30
C ASP A 167 -15.95 -5.66 5.92
N LYS A 168 -14.82 -5.11 6.37
CA LYS A 168 -14.47 -3.69 6.23
C LYS A 168 -13.28 -3.48 5.29
N VAL A 169 -13.30 -2.35 4.60
CA VAL A 169 -12.14 -1.79 3.91
C VAL A 169 -12.02 -0.31 4.24
N MET A 170 -10.79 0.13 4.55
CA MET A 170 -10.53 1.50 4.94
C MET A 170 -9.54 2.15 3.99
N ILE A 171 -9.72 3.45 3.74
CA ILE A 171 -8.84 4.25 2.90
C ILE A 171 -8.75 5.70 3.39
N GLY A 172 -7.54 6.23 3.41
CA GLY A 172 -7.31 7.65 3.62
C GLY A 172 -7.60 8.48 2.37
N GLY A 173 -8.16 9.66 2.54
CA GLY A 173 -8.51 10.57 1.44
C GLY A 173 -7.90 11.96 1.60
N ARG A 174 -7.66 12.63 0.48
CA ARG A 174 -7.24 14.04 0.46
C ARG A 174 -8.36 15.02 0.79
N ASP A 175 -9.57 14.52 1.00
CA ASP A 175 -10.70 15.24 1.59
C ASP A 175 -10.59 15.41 3.12
N ARG A 176 -9.44 15.04 3.70
CA ARG A 176 -9.12 15.07 5.13
C ARG A 176 -9.93 14.08 5.95
N GLN A 177 -10.17 12.91 5.40
CA GLN A 177 -10.92 11.87 6.09
C GLN A 177 -10.28 10.50 5.92
N LEU A 178 -10.43 9.67 6.94
CA LEU A 178 -10.33 8.22 6.84
C LEU A 178 -11.74 7.68 6.64
N HIS A 179 -11.95 6.91 5.58
CA HIS A 179 -13.23 6.27 5.26
C HIS A 179 -13.18 4.79 5.59
N CYS A 180 -14.24 4.28 6.19
CA CYS A 180 -14.48 2.85 6.38
C CYS A 180 -15.75 2.45 5.65
N LEU A 181 -15.64 1.47 4.77
CA LEU A 181 -16.72 0.98 3.93
C LEU A 181 -16.94 -0.51 4.18
N ASN A 182 -18.16 -0.96 3.94
CA ASN A 182 -18.44 -2.38 3.77
C ASN A 182 -17.73 -2.86 2.50
N ARG A 183 -16.85 -3.83 2.61
CA ARG A 183 -16.01 -4.25 1.49
C ARG A 183 -16.80 -4.96 0.38
N GLU A 184 -17.99 -5.50 0.67
CA GLU A 184 -18.82 -6.20 -0.31
C GLU A 184 -19.71 -5.24 -1.11
N THR A 185 -20.25 -4.18 -0.44
CA THR A 185 -21.23 -3.27 -1.02
C THR A 185 -20.66 -1.90 -1.40
N GLY A 186 -19.52 -1.50 -0.82
CA GLY A 186 -18.96 -0.15 -0.96
C GLY A 186 -19.73 0.91 -0.15
N GLU A 187 -20.72 0.52 0.63
CA GLU A 187 -21.46 1.44 1.49
C GLU A 187 -20.61 1.90 2.66
N ARG A 188 -20.68 3.21 2.97
CA ARG A 188 -19.93 3.78 4.09
C ARG A 188 -20.50 3.33 5.42
N ILE A 189 -19.65 2.72 6.26
CA ILE A 189 -19.97 2.36 7.65
C ILE A 189 -19.74 3.58 8.54
N TRP A 190 -18.52 4.16 8.48
CA TRP A 190 -18.17 5.38 9.20
C TRP A 190 -17.08 6.18 8.45
N ARG A 191 -16.83 7.38 8.92
CA ARG A 191 -15.69 8.20 8.53
C ARG A 191 -15.15 8.97 9.73
N PHE A 192 -13.86 9.23 9.73
CA PHE A 192 -13.16 10.05 10.72
C PHE A 192 -12.53 11.26 10.04
N SER A 193 -12.73 12.45 10.61
CA SER A 193 -12.21 13.72 10.03
C SER A 193 -10.94 14.15 10.74
N THR A 194 -9.94 14.51 9.96
CA THR A 194 -8.67 15.12 10.35
C THR A 194 -8.62 16.59 9.93
N ARG A 195 -7.55 17.31 10.29
CA ARG A 195 -7.35 18.71 9.86
C ARG A 195 -6.49 18.80 8.59
N GLY A 196 -5.73 17.76 8.25
CA GLY A 196 -4.89 17.61 7.06
C GLY A 196 -5.34 16.45 6.19
N LYS A 197 -4.74 16.27 5.02
CA LYS A 197 -4.99 15.12 4.16
C LYS A 197 -4.52 13.83 4.82
N VAL A 198 -5.11 12.70 4.42
CA VAL A 198 -4.75 11.37 4.90
C VAL A 198 -4.17 10.57 3.74
N ASP A 199 -2.91 10.86 3.38
CA ASP A 199 -2.14 10.10 2.40
C ASP A 199 -1.47 8.86 3.03
N SER A 200 -1.33 8.86 4.35
CA SER A 200 -0.90 7.71 5.15
C SER A 200 -1.85 6.52 5.01
N SER A 201 -1.32 5.35 4.69
CA SER A 201 -2.13 4.13 4.61
C SER A 201 -2.47 3.63 6.02
N PRO A 202 -3.76 3.36 6.32
CA PRO A 202 -4.16 2.88 7.65
C PRO A 202 -3.66 1.47 7.92
N VAL A 203 -3.34 1.19 9.18
CA VAL A 203 -2.99 -0.15 9.68
C VAL A 203 -3.98 -0.56 10.76
N VAL A 204 -4.52 -1.77 10.65
CA VAL A 204 -5.44 -2.32 11.65
C VAL A 204 -4.67 -3.16 12.68
N VAL A 205 -4.91 -2.88 13.96
CA VAL A 205 -4.27 -3.57 15.08
C VAL A 205 -5.34 -3.96 16.09
N GLY A 206 -5.74 -5.23 16.08
CA GLY A 206 -6.88 -5.68 16.89
C GLY A 206 -8.16 -4.91 16.53
N GLU A 207 -8.73 -4.19 17.50
CA GLU A 207 -9.95 -3.40 17.33
C GLU A 207 -9.69 -1.91 17.02
N GLU A 208 -8.47 -1.57 16.63
CA GLU A 208 -8.06 -0.19 16.38
C GLU A 208 -7.51 -0.01 14.96
N VAL A 209 -7.62 1.21 14.47
CA VAL A 209 -7.01 1.66 13.21
C VAL A 209 -6.03 2.78 13.52
N VAL A 210 -4.80 2.64 13.04
CA VAL A 210 -3.69 3.59 13.25
C VAL A 210 -3.32 4.20 11.91
N PHE A 211 -3.20 5.52 11.83
CA PHE A 211 -2.81 6.24 10.61
C PHE A 211 -2.25 7.64 10.92
N GLY A 212 -1.44 8.15 10.02
CA GLY A 212 -0.93 9.51 10.04
C GLY A 212 -1.78 10.48 9.25
N SER A 213 -1.59 11.77 9.47
CA SER A 213 -2.21 12.85 8.69
C SER A 213 -1.23 13.99 8.42
N GLU A 214 -1.43 14.74 7.32
CA GLU A 214 -0.68 15.97 7.03
C GLU A 214 -0.84 17.05 8.12
N ASP A 215 -1.82 16.92 9.04
CA ASP A 215 -1.95 17.82 10.17
C ASP A 215 -0.92 17.60 11.30
N GLY A 216 0.01 16.67 11.10
CA GLY A 216 1.08 16.37 12.04
C GLY A 216 0.69 15.41 13.15
N ARG A 217 -0.44 14.73 13.03
CA ARG A 217 -0.94 13.83 14.06
C ARG A 217 -0.93 12.38 13.62
N LEU A 218 -0.54 11.52 14.57
CA LEU A 218 -0.79 10.08 14.53
C LEU A 218 -2.11 9.82 15.26
N TYR A 219 -3.07 9.22 14.58
CA TYR A 219 -4.40 8.91 15.11
C TYR A 219 -4.54 7.43 15.40
N ARG A 220 -5.26 7.13 16.48
CA ARG A 220 -5.80 5.82 16.81
C ARG A 220 -7.33 5.96 16.93
N VAL A 221 -8.07 5.22 16.12
CA VAL A 221 -9.54 5.22 16.12
C VAL A 221 -10.05 3.80 16.28
N ARG A 222 -11.26 3.64 16.84
CA ARG A 222 -11.89 2.35 17.00
C ARG A 222 -12.36 1.82 15.64
N LEU A 223 -12.07 0.57 15.37
CA LEU A 223 -12.42 -0.11 14.10
C LEU A 223 -13.93 -0.19 13.89
N GLU A 224 -14.72 -0.35 14.96
CA GLU A 224 -16.16 -0.54 14.90
C GLU A 224 -16.92 0.71 14.42
N ASP A 225 -16.62 1.88 14.99
CA ASP A 225 -17.41 3.11 14.82
C ASP A 225 -16.59 4.35 14.43
N GLY A 226 -15.27 4.22 14.27
CA GLY A 226 -14.37 5.30 13.89
C GLY A 226 -14.17 6.37 14.97
N LYS A 227 -14.57 6.13 16.24
CA LYS A 227 -14.34 7.09 17.30
C LYS A 227 -12.86 7.19 17.66
N GLU A 228 -12.38 8.42 17.88
CA GLU A 228 -11.04 8.67 18.36
C GLU A 228 -10.80 7.99 19.71
N ILE A 229 -9.76 7.18 19.78
CA ILE A 229 -9.24 6.62 21.02
C ILE A 229 -8.17 7.57 21.55
N GLN A 230 -7.29 8.00 20.63
CA GLN A 230 -6.15 8.86 20.94
C GLN A 230 -5.61 9.54 19.70
N SER A 231 -5.02 10.72 19.88
CA SER A 231 -4.15 11.32 18.87
C SER A 231 -2.87 11.86 19.52
N ILE A 232 -1.75 11.73 18.80
CA ILE A 232 -0.44 12.20 19.22
C ILE A 232 -0.01 13.28 18.25
N ASP A 233 0.32 14.46 18.77
CA ASP A 233 0.84 15.56 17.98
C ASP A 233 2.35 15.42 17.82
N VAL A 234 2.80 15.16 16.60
CA VAL A 234 4.23 15.10 16.25
C VAL A 234 4.72 16.47 15.76
N GLY A 235 3.79 17.34 15.37
CA GLY A 235 4.07 18.71 14.94
C GLY A 235 4.56 18.86 13.49
N GLN A 236 4.72 17.75 12.75
CA GLN A 236 5.17 17.72 11.35
C GLN A 236 4.33 16.74 10.54
N PRO A 237 4.06 16.99 9.24
CA PRO A 237 3.22 16.13 8.44
C PRO A 237 3.63 14.66 8.46
N LEU A 238 2.63 13.78 8.65
CA LEU A 238 2.77 12.33 8.65
C LEU A 238 2.09 11.75 7.41
N THR A 239 2.81 11.77 6.29
CA THR A 239 2.33 11.24 5.01
C THR A 239 2.74 9.78 4.78
N SER A 240 3.77 9.30 5.47
CA SER A 240 4.17 7.90 5.43
C SER A 240 3.16 7.00 6.16
N SER A 241 3.19 5.71 5.86
CA SER A 241 2.31 4.73 6.51
C SER A 241 2.95 4.19 7.78
N PRO A 242 2.19 4.01 8.88
CA PRO A 242 2.71 3.41 10.09
C PRO A 242 3.02 1.92 9.90
N ALA A 243 4.07 1.46 10.56
CA ALA A 243 4.34 0.05 10.78
C ALA A 243 4.08 -0.30 12.24
N VAL A 244 3.45 -1.44 12.48
CA VAL A 244 3.16 -1.92 13.83
C VAL A 244 3.81 -3.27 14.05
N ILE A 245 4.57 -3.37 15.13
CA ILE A 245 5.21 -4.63 15.55
C ILE A 245 5.16 -4.76 17.07
N ASN A 246 4.58 -5.83 17.56
CA ASN A 246 4.32 -6.03 18.98
C ASN A 246 3.57 -4.81 19.57
N ASP A 247 4.19 -4.17 20.59
CA ASP A 247 3.63 -2.98 21.25
C ASP A 247 4.17 -1.64 20.67
N TRP A 248 4.82 -1.66 19.49
CA TRP A 248 5.40 -0.46 18.87
C TRP A 248 4.66 -0.04 17.61
N VAL A 249 4.42 1.25 17.49
CA VAL A 249 4.04 1.93 16.25
C VAL A 249 5.21 2.77 15.77
N VAL A 250 5.65 2.58 14.54
CA VAL A 250 6.76 3.33 13.93
C VAL A 250 6.24 4.04 12.68
N ILE A 251 6.55 5.33 12.53
CA ILE A 251 6.12 6.14 11.40
C ILE A 251 7.20 7.16 11.02
N GLY A 252 7.40 7.37 9.73
CA GLY A 252 8.25 8.45 9.20
C GLY A 252 7.49 9.78 9.15
N SER A 253 8.22 10.88 9.23
CA SER A 253 7.70 12.24 9.13
C SER A 253 8.45 13.03 8.07
N GLU A 254 7.83 14.08 7.53
CA GLU A 254 8.44 14.95 6.51
C GLU A 254 9.61 15.79 7.03
N ASP A 255 9.83 15.83 8.36
CA ASP A 255 11.04 16.42 8.96
C ASP A 255 12.30 15.54 8.82
N GLY A 256 12.19 14.37 8.17
CA GLY A 256 13.28 13.42 8.00
C GLY A 256 13.51 12.49 9.18
N ASN A 257 12.65 12.53 10.20
CA ASN A 257 12.74 11.66 11.37
C ASN A 257 11.82 10.44 11.26
N VAL A 258 12.18 9.40 12.00
CA VAL A 258 11.34 8.23 12.26
C VAL A 258 10.95 8.24 13.73
N TYR A 259 9.66 8.24 14.00
CA TYR A 259 9.09 8.25 15.35
C TYR A 259 8.63 6.86 15.75
N GLY A 260 8.98 6.45 16.98
CA GLY A 260 8.53 5.19 17.57
C GLY A 260 7.70 5.45 18.82
N PHE A 261 6.50 4.88 18.88
CA PHE A 261 5.58 4.97 20.01
C PHE A 261 5.34 3.59 20.60
N HIS A 262 5.47 3.47 21.91
CA HIS A 262 5.25 2.20 22.63
C HIS A 262 3.87 2.20 23.30
N ALA A 263 3.05 1.17 23.04
CA ALA A 263 1.67 1.11 23.53
C ALA A 263 1.52 1.07 25.07
N LYS A 264 2.55 0.64 25.81
CA LYS A 264 2.55 0.58 27.27
C LYS A 264 3.04 1.86 27.96
N SER A 265 3.76 2.73 27.26
CA SER A 265 3.95 4.10 27.75
C SER A 265 2.60 4.79 27.56
N GLN A 266 2.01 5.32 28.66
CA GLN A 266 0.80 6.15 28.54
C GLN A 266 1.07 7.19 27.45
N LEU A 267 0.58 6.90 26.27
CA LEU A 267 0.58 7.77 25.11
C LEU A 267 -0.43 8.86 25.38
#